data_d22b348cfdeb7fb900b6c3072839dde0
#
_entry.id   d22b348cfdeb7fb900b6c3072839dde0
#
_cell.length_a   1.000
_cell.length_b   1.000
_cell.length_c   1.000
_cell.angle_alpha   90.00
_cell.angle_beta   90.00
_cell.angle_gamma   90.00
#
_symmetry.space_group_name_H-M   'P 1'
#
loop_
_entity.id
_entity.type
_entity.pdbx_description
1 polymer ?
#
loop_
_entity_poly.entity_id
_entity_poly.type
_entity_poly.pdbx_seq_one_letter_code
_entity_poly.pdbx_strand_id
1 'polypeptide(L)'
;MSGAPDLVLNGVCVRDGFAEAFPMAATRLLVTADTARWALTAARSMTGFATSVIGCGCEAAIERELAPAETPDGRPGVAVLVFAMSLKDLKKVVPLRVGQSVLTCPTTACYAGIESGPSIPLGRALRYFGDGHQVSKRLAGKRIWRIPVMEGEFVCDETTGAVPAAVGGGNFLILARSRAAALAGAEAAVEAMAQVHGAVMPFPGGVVRSGSKVGSKYPGLIASTNGAYCPTLRAVTPTALPPEAESVLEIVVDGLSEAAVAASMRAGIAAVCDLGAEAGILAVDAGNYGGTLGPFHFHLHAIMGGAP
;
A
#
# COMPACT_ATOMS: atom_id res chain seq x y z
N MET A 1 -10.90 -6.56 -33.26
CA MET A 1 -11.78 -6.79 -32.09
C MET A 1 -12.30 -5.43 -31.70
N SER A 2 -13.61 -5.18 -31.86
CA SER A 2 -14.25 -3.94 -31.39
C SER A 2 -14.32 -4.02 -29.88
N GLY A 3 -13.40 -3.34 -29.20
CA GLY A 3 -13.50 -3.14 -27.74
C GLY A 3 -14.81 -2.41 -27.41
N ALA A 4 -15.29 -2.57 -26.18
CA ALA A 4 -16.39 -1.76 -25.67
C ALA A 4 -16.01 -0.26 -25.81
N PRO A 5 -16.99 0.64 -26.03
CA PRO A 5 -16.69 2.07 -26.09
C PRO A 5 -16.08 2.53 -24.76
N ASP A 6 -15.05 3.37 -24.82
CA ASP A 6 -14.44 3.96 -23.63
C ASP A 6 -15.51 4.63 -22.73
N LEU A 7 -15.40 4.43 -21.42
CA LEU A 7 -16.22 5.11 -20.44
C LEU A 7 -15.72 6.55 -20.26
N VAL A 8 -16.58 7.54 -20.50
CA VAL A 8 -16.21 8.95 -20.32
C VAL A 8 -16.93 9.53 -19.10
N LEU A 9 -16.18 9.98 -18.12
CA LEU A 9 -16.68 10.61 -16.90
C LEU A 9 -16.11 12.03 -16.79
N ASN A 10 -16.95 13.03 -16.74
CA ASN A 10 -16.57 14.45 -16.68
C ASN A 10 -15.49 14.86 -17.74
N GLY A 11 -15.62 14.28 -18.95
CA GLY A 11 -14.68 14.50 -20.06
C GLY A 11 -13.36 13.70 -19.95
N VAL A 12 -13.15 12.93 -18.88
CA VAL A 12 -12.00 12.04 -18.72
C VAL A 12 -12.34 10.67 -19.29
N CYS A 13 -11.47 10.16 -20.16
CA CYS A 13 -11.62 8.81 -20.73
C CYS A 13 -11.10 7.76 -19.75
N VAL A 14 -11.98 6.89 -19.26
CA VAL A 14 -11.56 5.67 -18.55
C VAL A 14 -11.47 4.55 -19.57
N ARG A 15 -10.25 4.08 -19.85
CA ARG A 15 -9.98 3.08 -20.87
C ARG A 15 -10.49 1.70 -20.48
N ASP A 16 -10.86 0.91 -21.49
CA ASP A 16 -11.19 -0.50 -21.30
C ASP A 16 -9.91 -1.32 -21.11
N GLY A 17 -9.30 -1.15 -19.92
CA GLY A 17 -8.07 -1.80 -19.48
C GLY A 17 -8.27 -2.51 -18.14
N PHE A 18 -7.26 -3.24 -17.72
CA PHE A 18 -7.27 -3.90 -16.41
C PHE A 18 -5.91 -3.78 -15.72
N ALA A 19 -5.94 -3.65 -14.41
CA ALA A 19 -4.77 -3.82 -13.56
C ALA A 19 -4.57 -5.30 -13.24
N GLU A 20 -3.32 -5.75 -13.33
CA GLU A 20 -2.93 -7.11 -12.99
C GLU A 20 -2.28 -7.14 -11.61
N ALA A 21 -2.84 -7.94 -10.69
CA ALA A 21 -2.38 -8.03 -9.32
C ALA A 21 -2.14 -9.49 -8.90
N PHE A 22 -1.40 -9.66 -7.81
CA PHE A 22 -0.89 -10.95 -7.38
C PHE A 22 -1.15 -11.24 -5.90
N PRO A 23 -1.15 -12.52 -5.47
CA PRO A 23 -1.38 -12.87 -4.08
C PRO A 23 -0.17 -12.47 -3.21
N MET A 24 -0.48 -11.93 -2.04
CA MET A 24 0.49 -11.60 -0.98
C MET A 24 0.01 -12.14 0.37
N ALA A 25 0.91 -12.16 1.34
CA ALA A 25 0.55 -12.31 2.75
C ALA A 25 0.62 -10.93 3.43
N ALA A 26 -0.36 -10.62 4.27
CA ALA A 26 -0.42 -9.33 4.95
C ALA A 26 -0.71 -9.45 6.45
N THR A 27 -0.33 -8.43 7.22
CA THR A 27 -0.78 -8.24 8.60
C THR A 27 -1.09 -6.78 8.86
N ARG A 28 -1.90 -6.53 9.90
CA ARG A 28 -2.12 -5.19 10.47
C ARG A 28 -1.49 -5.14 11.85
N LEU A 29 -0.82 -4.02 12.13
CA LEU A 29 -0.26 -3.68 13.43
C LEU A 29 -0.88 -2.38 13.92
N LEU A 30 -1.09 -2.27 15.23
CA LEU A 30 -1.49 -1.04 15.89
C LEU A 30 -0.29 -0.51 16.67
N VAL A 31 0.20 0.64 16.29
CA VAL A 31 1.29 1.34 16.96
C VAL A 31 0.70 2.46 17.77
N THR A 32 0.90 2.44 19.10
CA THR A 32 0.42 3.50 20.00
C THR A 32 1.60 4.25 20.63
N ALA A 33 1.36 5.46 21.08
CA ALA A 33 2.31 6.25 21.84
C ALA A 33 1.57 7.27 22.73
N ASP A 34 2.27 7.95 23.63
CA ASP A 34 1.68 8.96 24.51
C ASP A 34 1.08 10.14 23.73
N THR A 35 1.57 10.40 22.52
CA THR A 35 1.01 11.39 21.62
C THR A 35 0.87 10.84 20.20
N ALA A 36 -0.11 11.35 19.44
CA ALA A 36 -0.30 11.01 18.02
C ALA A 36 0.97 11.28 17.18
N ARG A 37 1.71 12.35 17.51
CA ARG A 37 2.99 12.67 16.87
C ARG A 37 3.99 11.51 16.94
N TRP A 38 4.18 10.89 18.10
CA TRP A 38 5.14 9.80 18.28
C TRP A 38 4.66 8.50 17.67
N ALA A 39 3.36 8.21 17.73
CA ALA A 39 2.77 7.08 17.02
C ALA A 39 2.97 7.19 15.51
N LEU A 40 2.69 8.37 14.92
CA LEU A 40 2.95 8.67 13.50
C LEU A 40 4.44 8.62 13.15
N THR A 41 5.32 9.12 14.02
CA THR A 41 6.77 9.09 13.79
C THR A 41 7.27 7.64 13.69
N ALA A 42 6.86 6.78 14.61
CA ALA A 42 7.20 5.36 14.59
C ALA A 42 6.62 4.65 13.35
N ALA A 43 5.34 4.91 13.03
CA ALA A 43 4.67 4.31 11.88
C ALA A 43 5.31 4.74 10.55
N ARG A 44 5.62 6.02 10.37
CA ARG A 44 6.33 6.53 9.18
C ARG A 44 7.73 5.91 9.04
N SER A 45 8.45 5.79 10.15
CA SER A 45 9.77 5.14 10.17
C SER A 45 9.66 3.65 9.81
N MET A 46 8.65 2.96 10.35
CA MET A 46 8.39 1.55 10.11
C MET A 46 7.99 1.26 8.65
N THR A 47 7.22 2.15 8.03
CA THR A 47 6.77 2.03 6.64
C THR A 47 7.75 2.61 5.62
N GLY A 48 8.76 3.34 6.06
CA GLY A 48 9.85 3.85 5.21
C GLY A 48 10.62 2.71 4.56
N PHE A 49 11.09 2.94 3.31
CA PHE A 49 11.77 1.94 2.46
C PHE A 49 11.01 0.60 2.41
N ALA A 50 9.71 0.69 2.09
CA ALA A 50 8.82 -0.46 1.95
C ALA A 50 7.82 -0.25 0.81
N THR A 51 8.32 0.24 -0.34
CA THR A 51 7.51 0.64 -1.49
C THR A 51 7.22 -0.50 -2.45
N SER A 52 8.17 -1.44 -2.60
CA SER A 52 8.00 -2.59 -3.48
C SER A 52 8.77 -3.80 -2.96
N VAL A 53 8.15 -4.95 -2.99
CA VAL A 53 8.78 -6.23 -2.61
C VAL A 53 10.04 -6.51 -3.41
N ILE A 54 10.15 -6.02 -4.65
CA ILE A 54 11.31 -6.24 -5.53
C ILE A 54 12.58 -5.65 -4.91
N GLY A 55 12.51 -4.44 -4.38
CA GLY A 55 13.68 -3.74 -3.82
C GLY A 55 13.74 -3.77 -2.30
N CYS A 56 12.60 -3.86 -1.62
CA CYS A 56 12.48 -3.65 -0.18
C CYS A 56 12.14 -4.92 0.60
N GLY A 57 11.76 -6.00 -0.08
CA GLY A 57 11.36 -7.28 0.52
C GLY A 57 9.98 -7.27 1.18
N CYS A 58 9.33 -6.12 1.24
CA CYS A 58 7.95 -5.94 1.69
C CYS A 58 7.38 -4.62 1.16
N GLU A 59 6.06 -4.48 1.25
CA GLU A 59 5.32 -3.25 1.02
C GLU A 59 4.61 -2.88 2.32
N ALA A 60 4.63 -1.60 2.70
CA ALA A 60 4.00 -1.18 3.94
C ALA A 60 3.59 0.29 3.88
N ALA A 61 2.41 0.58 4.43
CA ALA A 61 1.95 1.96 4.60
C ALA A 61 1.04 2.10 5.82
N ILE A 62 0.84 3.34 6.22
CA ILE A 62 -0.13 3.72 7.23
C ILE A 62 -1.52 3.57 6.61
N GLU A 63 -2.39 2.81 7.29
CA GLU A 63 -3.78 2.66 6.89
C GLU A 63 -4.62 3.85 7.39
N ARG A 64 -4.52 4.15 8.69
CA ARG A 64 -5.22 5.28 9.31
C ARG A 64 -4.68 5.62 10.70
N GLU A 65 -4.98 6.80 11.18
CA GLU A 65 -4.83 7.17 12.57
C GLU A 65 -5.95 6.56 13.43
N LEU A 66 -5.67 6.32 14.70
CA LEU A 66 -6.58 5.72 15.67
C LEU A 66 -6.79 6.65 16.85
N ALA A 67 -8.05 6.91 17.19
CA ALA A 67 -8.40 7.59 18.42
C ALA A 67 -8.07 6.70 19.65
N PRO A 68 -7.82 7.28 20.83
CA PRO A 68 -7.54 6.51 22.05
C PRO A 68 -8.57 5.40 22.36
N ALA A 69 -9.84 5.63 22.05
CA ALA A 69 -10.91 4.65 22.28
C ALA A 69 -10.82 3.42 21.35
N GLU A 70 -10.04 3.49 20.28
CA GLU A 70 -9.87 2.41 19.30
C GLU A 70 -8.61 1.56 19.56
N THR A 71 -7.82 1.91 20.56
CA THR A 71 -6.53 1.27 20.85
C THR A 71 -6.61 0.44 22.15
N PRO A 72 -5.82 -0.65 22.24
CA PRO A 72 -5.86 -1.54 23.40
C PRO A 72 -5.44 -0.90 24.73
N ASP A 73 -4.64 0.16 24.68
CA ASP A 73 -4.07 0.84 25.85
C ASP A 73 -4.64 2.24 26.09
N GLY A 74 -5.63 2.67 25.29
CA GLY A 74 -6.28 3.96 25.44
C GLY A 74 -5.42 5.16 25.06
N ARG A 75 -4.35 4.96 24.30
CA ARG A 75 -3.46 6.02 23.79
C ARG A 75 -3.69 6.27 22.30
N PRO A 76 -3.36 7.46 21.79
CA PRO A 76 -3.39 7.71 20.35
C PRO A 76 -2.57 6.66 19.59
N GLY A 77 -3.05 6.22 18.44
CA GLY A 77 -2.39 5.18 17.69
C GLY A 77 -2.47 5.35 16.17
N VAL A 78 -1.83 4.42 15.48
CA VAL A 78 -1.80 4.33 14.02
C VAL A 78 -1.93 2.86 13.62
N ALA A 79 -2.83 2.55 12.70
CA ALA A 79 -2.90 1.25 12.04
C ALA A 79 -1.95 1.23 10.85
N VAL A 80 -1.12 0.19 10.78
CA VAL A 80 -0.15 -0.03 9.71
C VAL A 80 -0.41 -1.37 9.06
N LEU A 81 -0.48 -1.41 7.73
CA LEU A 81 -0.49 -2.65 6.96
C LEU A 81 0.91 -2.97 6.44
N VAL A 82 1.26 -4.24 6.51
CA VAL A 82 2.54 -4.78 5.99
C VAL A 82 2.22 -5.99 5.13
N PHE A 83 2.73 -5.96 3.89
CA PHE A 83 2.57 -7.00 2.88
C PHE A 83 3.92 -7.60 2.52
N ALA A 84 3.95 -8.90 2.22
CA ALA A 84 5.12 -9.58 1.71
C ALA A 84 4.69 -10.73 0.77
N MET A 85 5.59 -11.20 -0.09
CA MET A 85 5.28 -12.26 -1.06
C MET A 85 4.88 -13.59 -0.41
N SER A 86 5.27 -13.82 0.85
CA SER A 86 4.92 -15.04 1.57
C SER A 86 4.78 -14.81 3.08
N LEU A 87 4.09 -15.73 3.77
CA LEU A 87 4.06 -15.76 5.23
C LEU A 87 5.47 -15.89 5.85
N LYS A 88 6.39 -16.55 5.16
CA LYS A 88 7.79 -16.70 5.61
C LYS A 88 8.49 -15.33 5.62
N ASP A 89 8.32 -14.56 4.56
CA ASP A 89 8.91 -13.23 4.46
C ASP A 89 8.25 -12.26 5.44
N LEU A 90 6.92 -12.32 5.58
CA LEU A 90 6.19 -11.52 6.55
C LEU A 90 6.67 -11.77 8.00
N LYS A 91 6.88 -13.05 8.37
CA LYS A 91 7.45 -13.43 9.68
C LYS A 91 8.87 -12.90 9.91
N LYS A 92 9.61 -12.65 8.85
CA LYS A 92 10.96 -12.08 8.90
C LYS A 92 10.94 -10.56 9.01
N VAL A 93 10.14 -9.89 8.18
CA VAL A 93 10.20 -8.42 8.07
C VAL A 93 9.47 -7.71 9.20
N VAL A 94 8.36 -8.25 9.72
CA VAL A 94 7.57 -7.62 10.78
C VAL A 94 8.39 -7.40 12.06
N PRO A 95 9.03 -8.41 12.67
CA PRO A 95 9.83 -8.18 13.86
C PRO A 95 10.99 -7.23 13.65
N LEU A 96 11.64 -7.26 12.48
CA LEU A 96 12.73 -6.35 12.16
C LEU A 96 12.27 -4.89 12.14
N ARG A 97 11.16 -4.61 11.45
CA ARG A 97 10.61 -3.26 11.34
C ARG A 97 10.12 -2.74 12.69
N VAL A 98 9.37 -3.56 13.43
CA VAL A 98 8.91 -3.17 14.77
C VAL A 98 10.07 -2.95 15.72
N GLY A 99 11.07 -3.85 15.72
CA GLY A 99 12.25 -3.72 16.58
C GLY A 99 13.09 -2.48 16.28
N GLN A 100 13.24 -2.09 15.00
CA GLN A 100 14.10 -0.98 14.62
C GLN A 100 13.38 0.38 14.55
N SER A 101 12.06 0.41 14.42
CA SER A 101 11.33 1.66 14.22
C SER A 101 10.30 1.96 15.28
N VAL A 102 9.76 0.93 15.96
CA VAL A 102 8.75 1.11 17.00
C VAL A 102 9.37 0.97 18.39
N LEU A 103 10.04 -0.15 18.69
CA LEU A 103 10.69 -0.36 19.99
C LEU A 103 11.71 0.73 20.33
N THR A 104 12.37 1.29 19.35
CA THR A 104 13.36 2.36 19.51
C THR A 104 12.74 3.76 19.60
N CYS A 105 11.46 3.91 19.29
CA CYS A 105 10.77 5.20 19.29
C CYS A 105 10.18 5.48 20.68
N PRO A 106 10.32 6.69 21.23
CA PRO A 106 9.84 7.03 22.56
C PRO A 106 8.37 6.73 22.79
N THR A 107 8.03 6.24 23.96
CA THR A 107 6.68 6.01 24.51
C THR A 107 5.83 4.99 23.78
N THR A 108 6.37 4.29 22.76
CA THR A 108 5.57 3.44 21.89
C THR A 108 5.20 2.08 22.50
N ALA A 109 4.10 1.52 22.01
CA ALA A 109 3.75 0.10 22.14
C ALA A 109 3.27 -0.44 20.79
N CYS A 110 3.20 -1.77 20.66
CA CYS A 110 2.77 -2.39 19.41
C CYS A 110 1.82 -3.56 19.68
N TYR A 111 0.65 -3.54 19.06
CA TYR A 111 -0.40 -4.53 19.24
C TYR A 111 -0.81 -5.19 17.93
N ALA A 112 -1.44 -6.36 18.05
CA ALA A 112 -2.04 -7.05 16.93
C ALA A 112 -3.25 -6.27 16.40
N GLY A 113 -3.25 -6.00 15.11
CA GLY A 113 -4.41 -5.44 14.41
C GLY A 113 -5.23 -6.50 13.68
N ILE A 114 -4.71 -7.73 13.58
CA ILE A 114 -5.40 -8.94 13.13
C ILE A 114 -5.17 -10.03 14.16
N GLU A 115 -6.24 -10.68 14.60
CA GLU A 115 -6.18 -11.71 15.65
C GLU A 115 -6.29 -13.13 15.09
N SER A 116 -6.83 -13.27 13.88
CA SER A 116 -7.08 -14.54 13.22
C SER A 116 -6.03 -14.91 12.20
N GLY A 117 -6.06 -16.14 11.72
CA GLY A 117 -5.17 -16.65 10.68
C GLY A 117 -3.78 -17.09 11.20
N PRO A 118 -2.83 -17.30 10.29
CA PRO A 118 -1.48 -17.72 10.62
C PRO A 118 -0.77 -16.70 11.52
N SER A 119 -0.09 -17.20 12.56
CA SER A 119 0.58 -16.36 13.55
C SER A 119 1.90 -15.79 13.02
N ILE A 120 2.08 -14.48 13.17
CA ILE A 120 3.32 -13.73 12.93
C ILE A 120 3.92 -13.37 14.29
N PRO A 121 5.20 -13.69 14.56
CA PRO A 121 5.84 -13.36 15.83
C PRO A 121 6.02 -11.84 15.96
N LEU A 122 5.71 -11.31 17.15
CA LEU A 122 5.92 -9.92 17.53
C LEU A 122 6.73 -9.91 18.83
N GLY A 123 6.13 -9.77 19.98
CA GLY A 123 6.83 -9.87 21.26
C GLY A 123 7.52 -11.21 21.47
N ARG A 124 7.01 -12.27 20.86
CA ARG A 124 7.69 -13.58 20.82
C ARG A 124 9.11 -13.53 20.23
N ALA A 125 9.35 -12.65 19.27
CA ALA A 125 10.68 -12.41 18.68
C ALA A 125 11.44 -11.30 19.42
N LEU A 126 10.75 -10.21 19.78
CA LEU A 126 11.38 -9.00 20.31
C LEU A 126 11.80 -9.13 21.79
N ARG A 127 11.15 -10.00 22.56
CA ARG A 127 11.38 -10.16 24.00
C ARG A 127 12.84 -10.39 24.41
N TYR A 128 13.63 -11.00 23.51
CA TYR A 128 15.05 -11.30 23.77
C TYR A 128 15.91 -10.05 23.94
N PHE A 129 15.44 -8.90 23.46
CA PHE A 129 16.08 -7.62 23.71
C PHE A 129 16.14 -7.28 25.21
N GLY A 130 15.22 -7.81 26.02
CA GLY A 130 15.18 -7.62 27.48
C GLY A 130 16.24 -8.41 28.28
N ASP A 131 17.09 -9.21 27.62
CA ASP A 131 18.23 -9.94 28.19
C ASP A 131 17.88 -10.75 29.46
N GLY A 132 16.73 -11.42 29.45
CA GLY A 132 16.24 -12.20 30.59
C GLY A 132 15.37 -11.42 31.58
N HIS A 133 15.33 -10.09 31.49
CA HIS A 133 14.54 -9.23 32.39
C HIS A 133 13.12 -8.94 31.86
N GLN A 134 12.81 -9.37 30.63
CA GLN A 134 11.46 -9.23 30.09
C GLN A 134 10.46 -10.08 30.87
N VAL A 135 9.27 -9.55 31.05
CA VAL A 135 8.18 -10.28 31.71
C VAL A 135 6.98 -10.42 30.78
N SER A 136 6.19 -11.46 30.96
CA SER A 136 4.93 -11.59 30.23
C SER A 136 3.75 -11.66 31.18
N LYS A 137 2.62 -11.13 30.73
CA LYS A 137 1.33 -11.20 31.43
C LYS A 137 0.27 -11.69 30.45
N ARG A 138 -0.72 -12.41 30.95
CA ARG A 138 -1.95 -12.69 30.19
C ARG A 138 -3.01 -11.66 30.55
N LEU A 139 -3.56 -11.01 29.54
CA LEU A 139 -4.64 -10.05 29.66
C LEU A 139 -5.71 -10.41 28.63
N ALA A 140 -6.96 -10.60 29.07
CA ALA A 140 -8.07 -11.00 28.20
C ALA A 140 -7.74 -12.19 27.26
N GLY A 141 -7.03 -13.19 27.78
CA GLY A 141 -6.64 -14.40 27.04
C GLY A 141 -5.39 -14.25 26.16
N LYS A 142 -4.93 -13.04 25.88
CA LYS A 142 -3.72 -12.76 25.10
C LYS A 142 -2.48 -12.68 25.99
N ARG A 143 -1.33 -13.09 25.44
CA ARG A 143 -0.04 -12.88 26.10
C ARG A 143 0.55 -11.56 25.60
N ILE A 144 0.88 -10.69 26.55
CA ILE A 144 1.55 -9.42 26.34
C ILE A 144 2.96 -9.53 26.91
N TRP A 145 3.95 -9.01 26.21
CA TRP A 145 5.32 -8.87 26.66
C TRP A 145 5.58 -7.44 27.12
N ARG A 146 6.29 -7.31 28.24
CA ARG A 146 6.86 -6.05 28.74
C ARG A 146 8.37 -6.22 28.68
N ILE A 147 9.00 -5.47 27.83
CA ILE A 147 10.44 -5.54 27.54
C ILE A 147 11.08 -4.29 28.13
N PRO A 148 12.00 -4.41 29.09
CA PRO A 148 12.65 -3.26 29.70
C PRO A 148 13.49 -2.51 28.66
N VAL A 149 13.35 -1.20 28.64
CA VAL A 149 14.09 -0.24 27.85
C VAL A 149 14.52 0.94 28.73
N MET A 150 15.44 1.77 28.30
CA MET A 150 15.96 2.88 29.13
C MET A 150 14.89 3.88 29.57
N GLU A 151 13.84 4.08 28.76
CA GLU A 151 12.71 4.95 29.08
C GLU A 151 11.71 4.30 30.05
N GLY A 152 11.71 2.98 30.19
CA GLY A 152 10.78 2.22 30.98
C GLY A 152 10.53 0.83 30.40
N GLU A 153 9.41 0.63 29.74
CA GLU A 153 9.04 -0.66 29.17
C GLU A 153 8.41 -0.50 27.78
N PHE A 154 8.88 -1.30 26.84
CA PHE A 154 8.18 -1.50 25.56
C PHE A 154 7.13 -2.61 25.74
N VAL A 155 5.88 -2.31 25.46
CA VAL A 155 4.76 -3.24 25.56
C VAL A 155 4.33 -3.72 24.19
N CYS A 156 4.19 -5.04 24.02
CA CYS A 156 3.68 -5.58 22.77
C CYS A 156 2.95 -6.93 22.95
N ASP A 157 2.02 -7.22 22.04
CA ASP A 157 1.41 -8.54 21.94
C ASP A 157 2.46 -9.61 21.59
N GLU A 158 2.23 -10.86 21.98
CA GLU A 158 3.13 -11.98 21.65
C GLU A 158 3.23 -12.21 20.15
N THR A 159 2.09 -12.14 19.46
CA THR A 159 1.96 -12.38 18.04
C THR A 159 0.86 -11.48 17.44
N THR A 160 0.87 -11.31 16.14
CA THR A 160 -0.29 -10.83 15.37
C THR A 160 -0.72 -11.92 14.38
N GLY A 161 -1.97 -11.90 13.95
CA GLY A 161 -2.47 -12.76 12.89
C GLY A 161 -2.09 -12.24 11.51
N ALA A 162 -2.32 -13.06 10.49
CA ALA A 162 -2.07 -12.68 9.10
C ALA A 162 -3.20 -13.13 8.17
N VAL A 163 -3.36 -12.38 7.08
CA VAL A 163 -4.16 -12.74 5.90
C VAL A 163 -3.21 -13.39 4.89
N PRO A 164 -3.32 -14.70 4.62
CA PRO A 164 -2.41 -15.39 3.72
C PRO A 164 -2.71 -15.18 2.24
N ALA A 165 -3.89 -14.66 1.92
CA ALA A 165 -4.39 -14.40 0.57
C ALA A 165 -4.80 -12.92 0.40
N ALA A 166 -3.93 -12.02 0.85
CA ALA A 166 -4.03 -10.60 0.54
C ALA A 166 -3.64 -10.34 -0.92
N VAL A 167 -3.94 -9.17 -1.44
CA VAL A 167 -3.75 -8.81 -2.85
C VAL A 167 -2.83 -7.60 -2.95
N GLY A 168 -1.79 -7.71 -3.75
CA GLY A 168 -0.86 -6.61 -4.03
C GLY A 168 -0.79 -6.28 -5.52
N GLY A 169 -0.52 -5.01 -5.82
CA GLY A 169 -0.28 -4.55 -7.19
C GLY A 169 -1.50 -4.11 -7.97
N GLY A 170 -2.66 -3.91 -7.35
CA GLY A 170 -3.75 -3.15 -7.97
C GLY A 170 -3.20 -1.78 -8.39
N ASN A 171 -3.57 -1.27 -9.59
CA ASN A 171 -3.00 -0.01 -10.05
C ASN A 171 -3.90 0.71 -11.05
N PHE A 172 -3.65 2.00 -11.22
CA PHE A 172 -4.14 2.75 -12.37
C PHE A 172 -3.18 3.91 -12.70
N LEU A 173 -3.22 4.33 -13.96
CA LEU A 173 -2.38 5.37 -14.54
C LEU A 173 -3.23 6.63 -14.79
N ILE A 174 -2.73 7.78 -14.40
CA ILE A 174 -3.36 9.09 -14.62
C ILE A 174 -2.59 9.78 -15.73
N LEU A 175 -3.21 9.93 -16.90
CA LEU A 175 -2.64 10.57 -18.07
C LEU A 175 -3.11 12.02 -18.13
N ALA A 176 -2.19 12.97 -18.17
CA ALA A 176 -2.53 14.39 -18.07
C ALA A 176 -1.75 15.28 -19.04
N ARG A 177 -2.31 16.46 -19.34
CA ARG A 177 -1.72 17.49 -20.20
C ARG A 177 -0.48 18.15 -19.61
N SER A 178 -0.30 18.05 -18.27
CA SER A 178 0.84 18.65 -17.58
C SER A 178 1.22 17.87 -16.33
N ARG A 179 2.44 18.09 -15.81
CA ARG A 179 2.87 17.53 -14.54
C ARG A 179 2.01 18.01 -13.35
N ALA A 180 1.57 19.28 -13.41
CA ALA A 180 0.72 19.83 -12.35
C ALA A 180 -0.66 19.14 -12.32
N ALA A 181 -1.27 18.93 -13.49
CA ALA A 181 -2.55 18.21 -13.59
C ALA A 181 -2.41 16.73 -13.14
N ALA A 182 -1.34 16.04 -13.57
CA ALA A 182 -1.10 14.67 -13.12
C ALA A 182 -0.95 14.57 -11.60
N LEU A 183 -0.20 15.50 -10.99
CA LEU A 183 -0.01 15.54 -9.54
C LEU A 183 -1.31 15.83 -8.80
N ALA A 184 -2.08 16.83 -9.24
CA ALA A 184 -3.38 17.14 -8.64
C ALA A 184 -4.34 15.94 -8.71
N GLY A 185 -4.37 15.22 -9.85
CA GLY A 185 -5.13 13.98 -9.98
C GLY A 185 -4.68 12.88 -9.03
N ALA A 186 -3.36 12.71 -8.88
CA ALA A 186 -2.81 11.70 -7.99
C ALA A 186 -3.06 12.03 -6.51
N GLU A 187 -2.94 13.29 -6.09
CA GLU A 187 -3.23 13.74 -4.74
C GLU A 187 -4.71 13.54 -4.38
N ALA A 188 -5.64 13.93 -5.27
CA ALA A 188 -7.06 13.70 -5.09
C ALA A 188 -7.39 12.19 -4.99
N ALA A 189 -6.77 11.37 -5.83
CA ALA A 189 -6.92 9.93 -5.77
C ALA A 189 -6.47 9.36 -4.41
N VAL A 190 -5.28 9.71 -3.96
CA VAL A 190 -4.72 9.22 -2.69
C VAL A 190 -5.59 9.63 -1.51
N GLU A 191 -6.10 10.86 -1.48
CA GLU A 191 -6.99 11.35 -0.43
C GLU A 191 -8.29 10.53 -0.36
N ALA A 192 -8.91 10.27 -1.51
CA ALA A 192 -10.12 9.45 -1.58
C ALA A 192 -9.86 7.98 -1.20
N MET A 193 -8.77 7.41 -1.69
CA MET A 193 -8.37 6.03 -1.41
C MET A 193 -8.01 5.80 0.05
N ALA A 194 -7.47 6.79 0.74
CA ALA A 194 -7.14 6.71 2.17
C ALA A 194 -8.38 6.52 3.07
N GLN A 195 -9.58 6.75 2.56
CA GLN A 195 -10.83 6.49 3.29
C GLN A 195 -11.28 5.02 3.21
N VAL A 196 -10.62 4.21 2.38
CA VAL A 196 -10.97 2.79 2.20
C VAL A 196 -10.16 1.92 3.15
N HIS A 197 -10.84 1.33 4.14
CA HIS A 197 -10.19 0.44 5.11
C HIS A 197 -9.73 -0.87 4.46
N GLY A 198 -8.58 -1.35 4.90
CA GLY A 198 -8.01 -2.62 4.44
C GLY A 198 -7.22 -2.49 3.15
N ALA A 199 -6.99 -1.28 2.64
CA ALA A 199 -6.14 -0.99 1.50
C ALA A 199 -5.15 0.13 1.81
N VAL A 200 -3.98 0.10 1.19
CA VAL A 200 -2.94 1.13 1.32
C VAL A 200 -2.18 1.32 0.02
N MET A 201 -1.58 2.49 -0.15
CA MET A 201 -0.69 2.83 -1.25
C MET A 201 0.75 2.91 -0.71
N PRO A 202 1.61 1.89 -0.98
CA PRO A 202 2.92 1.77 -0.32
C PRO A 202 4.01 2.71 -0.84
N PHE A 203 3.79 3.36 -1.97
CA PHE A 203 4.77 4.27 -2.56
C PHE A 203 4.81 5.63 -1.85
N PRO A 204 5.88 6.42 -2.01
CA PRO A 204 6.01 7.72 -1.35
C PRO A 204 4.83 8.65 -1.65
N GLY A 205 4.12 9.08 -0.61
CA GLY A 205 2.89 9.87 -0.76
C GLY A 205 1.76 9.14 -1.48
N GLY A 206 1.84 7.81 -1.63
CA GLY A 206 0.86 7.00 -2.35
C GLY A 206 1.03 7.01 -3.88
N VAL A 207 2.04 7.73 -4.42
CA VAL A 207 2.16 8.01 -5.86
C VAL A 207 3.43 7.43 -6.44
N VAL A 208 3.34 6.80 -7.61
CA VAL A 208 4.46 6.25 -8.38
C VAL A 208 4.78 7.17 -9.55
N ARG A 209 5.99 7.68 -9.56
CA ARG A 209 6.52 8.48 -10.66
C ARG A 209 7.22 7.65 -11.73
N SER A 210 7.89 6.58 -11.31
CA SER A 210 8.78 5.81 -12.18
C SER A 210 8.04 5.05 -13.27
N GLY A 211 6.88 4.48 -12.94
CA GLY A 211 6.23 3.47 -13.73
C GLY A 211 7.15 2.26 -13.94
N SER A 212 6.62 1.12 -14.27
CA SER A 212 7.45 -0.02 -14.59
C SER A 212 6.80 -0.96 -15.59
N LYS A 213 7.65 -1.72 -16.27
CA LYS A 213 7.28 -2.92 -17.03
C LYS A 213 8.20 -4.06 -16.64
N VAL A 214 7.75 -5.28 -16.84
CA VAL A 214 8.56 -6.49 -16.61
C VAL A 214 9.71 -6.54 -17.62
N GLY A 215 10.87 -6.96 -17.13
CA GLY A 215 12.09 -7.15 -17.92
C GLY A 215 12.86 -5.87 -18.21
N SER A 216 14.04 -6.05 -18.77
CA SER A 216 14.97 -4.99 -19.13
C SER A 216 15.90 -5.45 -20.25
N LYS A 217 16.51 -4.51 -20.94
CA LYS A 217 17.65 -4.80 -21.84
C LYS A 217 18.91 -5.20 -21.07
N TYR A 218 18.98 -4.87 -19.78
CA TYR A 218 20.14 -5.17 -18.94
C TYR A 218 19.89 -6.47 -18.16
N PRO A 219 20.83 -7.44 -18.24
CA PRO A 219 20.73 -8.67 -17.47
C PRO A 219 20.59 -8.41 -15.96
N GLY A 220 19.74 -9.17 -15.29
CA GLY A 220 19.55 -9.09 -13.83
C GLY A 220 18.56 -8.02 -13.36
N LEU A 221 18.05 -7.14 -14.24
CA LEU A 221 16.96 -6.23 -13.87
C LEU A 221 15.59 -6.87 -14.15
N ILE A 222 14.80 -7.04 -13.10
CA ILE A 222 13.47 -7.64 -13.15
C ILE A 222 12.46 -6.68 -13.78
N ALA A 223 12.63 -5.38 -13.55
CA ALA A 223 11.74 -4.35 -14.04
C ALA A 223 12.53 -3.17 -14.65
N SER A 224 11.90 -2.44 -15.55
CA SER A 224 12.45 -1.24 -16.19
C SER A 224 11.34 -0.26 -16.53
N THR A 225 11.72 0.94 -17.02
CA THR A 225 10.76 2.00 -17.35
C THR A 225 9.68 1.52 -18.33
N ASN A 226 8.43 1.89 -18.08
CA ASN A 226 7.30 1.61 -18.97
C ASN A 226 7.29 2.61 -20.13
N GLY A 227 8.07 2.29 -21.20
CA GLY A 227 8.27 3.19 -22.34
C GLY A 227 6.98 3.59 -23.05
N ALA A 228 5.94 2.74 -23.02
CA ALA A 228 4.66 3.03 -23.65
C ALA A 228 3.94 4.24 -23.00
N TYR A 229 4.21 4.49 -21.72
CA TYR A 229 3.63 5.60 -20.96
C TYR A 229 4.63 6.70 -20.61
N CYS A 230 5.81 6.71 -21.25
CA CYS A 230 6.82 7.77 -21.08
C CYS A 230 6.71 8.81 -22.18
N PRO A 231 6.24 10.04 -21.92
CA PRO A 231 6.13 11.09 -22.94
C PRO A 231 7.45 11.39 -23.64
N THR A 232 8.56 11.34 -22.92
CA THR A 232 9.91 11.58 -23.45
C THR A 232 10.41 10.50 -24.41
N LEU A 233 9.78 9.32 -24.42
CA LEU A 233 10.14 8.20 -25.30
C LEU A 233 9.21 8.05 -26.48
N ARG A 234 8.22 8.93 -26.65
CA ARG A 234 7.18 8.85 -27.69
C ARG A 234 7.72 8.70 -29.11
N ALA A 235 8.84 9.35 -29.41
CA ALA A 235 9.45 9.30 -30.75
C ALA A 235 10.28 8.04 -31.03
N VAL A 236 10.61 7.25 -29.99
CA VAL A 236 11.58 6.14 -30.08
C VAL A 236 11.06 4.80 -29.62
N THR A 237 9.85 4.77 -29.02
CA THR A 237 9.16 3.53 -28.59
C THR A 237 7.70 3.58 -29.00
N PRO A 238 7.03 2.42 -29.16
CA PRO A 238 5.57 2.39 -29.26
C PRO A 238 4.95 3.10 -28.05
N THR A 239 3.96 3.95 -28.30
CA THR A 239 3.31 4.74 -27.25
C THR A 239 1.83 4.41 -27.12
N ALA A 240 1.35 4.34 -25.88
CA ALA A 240 -0.06 4.27 -25.51
C ALA A 240 -0.64 5.64 -25.13
N LEU A 241 0.19 6.69 -25.19
CA LEU A 241 -0.20 8.04 -24.78
C LEU A 241 -1.03 8.73 -25.84
N PRO A 242 -2.13 9.43 -25.47
CA PRO A 242 -2.76 10.40 -26.37
C PRO A 242 -1.77 11.52 -26.70
N PRO A 243 -1.94 12.18 -27.88
CA PRO A 243 -0.98 13.21 -28.34
C PRO A 243 -0.70 14.31 -27.34
N GLU A 244 -1.69 14.71 -26.57
CA GLU A 244 -1.65 15.83 -25.61
C GLU A 244 -1.10 15.43 -24.23
N ALA A 245 -0.84 14.13 -23.98
CA ALA A 245 -0.34 13.70 -22.67
C ALA A 245 1.13 14.06 -22.50
N GLU A 246 1.43 14.91 -21.54
CA GLU A 246 2.79 15.34 -21.22
C GLU A 246 3.31 14.74 -19.88
N SER A 247 2.41 14.16 -19.09
CA SER A 247 2.76 13.55 -17.81
C SER A 247 1.87 12.36 -17.49
N VAL A 248 2.47 11.35 -16.85
CA VAL A 248 1.75 10.19 -16.32
C VAL A 248 2.23 9.95 -14.90
N LEU A 249 1.29 9.75 -13.98
CA LEU A 249 1.55 9.22 -12.65
C LEU A 249 0.73 7.95 -12.45
N GLU A 250 1.23 7.09 -11.59
CA GLU A 250 0.61 5.81 -11.28
C GLU A 250 0.26 5.76 -9.78
N ILE A 251 -0.85 5.14 -9.46
CA ILE A 251 -1.18 4.73 -8.08
C ILE A 251 -1.11 3.20 -8.05
N VAL A 252 -0.36 2.67 -7.08
CA VAL A 252 -0.32 1.24 -6.76
C VAL A 252 -0.98 1.04 -5.41
N VAL A 253 -1.82 0.01 -5.31
CA VAL A 253 -2.60 -0.28 -4.11
C VAL A 253 -2.51 -1.75 -3.73
N ASP A 254 -2.27 -2.00 -2.44
CA ASP A 254 -2.33 -3.31 -1.82
C ASP A 254 -3.51 -3.37 -0.86
N GLY A 255 -4.16 -4.53 -0.76
CA GLY A 255 -5.33 -4.71 0.09
C GLY A 255 -5.38 -6.06 0.79
N LEU A 256 -6.04 -6.09 1.93
CA LEU A 256 -6.30 -7.32 2.69
C LEU A 256 -7.25 -8.27 1.94
N SER A 257 -7.94 -7.78 0.92
CA SER A 257 -8.83 -8.54 0.06
C SER A 257 -8.95 -7.89 -1.32
N GLU A 258 -9.38 -8.67 -2.31
CA GLU A 258 -9.70 -8.19 -3.66
C GLU A 258 -10.77 -7.08 -3.62
N ALA A 259 -11.80 -7.22 -2.77
CA ALA A 259 -12.83 -6.20 -2.61
C ALA A 259 -12.28 -4.87 -2.08
N ALA A 260 -11.30 -4.90 -1.16
CA ALA A 260 -10.66 -3.69 -0.64
C ALA A 260 -9.84 -2.99 -1.73
N VAL A 261 -9.10 -3.74 -2.55
CA VAL A 261 -8.36 -3.18 -3.70
C VAL A 261 -9.32 -2.55 -4.70
N ALA A 262 -10.37 -3.28 -5.11
CA ALA A 262 -11.36 -2.78 -6.06
C ALA A 262 -12.08 -1.51 -5.56
N ALA A 263 -12.46 -1.48 -4.28
CA ALA A 263 -13.11 -0.31 -3.67
C ALA A 263 -12.15 0.90 -3.62
N SER A 264 -10.88 0.66 -3.29
CA SER A 264 -9.85 1.70 -3.27
C SER A 264 -9.59 2.26 -4.67
N MET A 265 -9.41 1.38 -5.68
CA MET A 265 -9.26 1.80 -7.08
C MET A 265 -10.47 2.61 -7.56
N ARG A 266 -11.70 2.16 -7.25
CA ARG A 266 -12.92 2.90 -7.58
C ARG A 266 -12.92 4.30 -6.99
N ALA A 267 -12.61 4.44 -5.71
CA ALA A 267 -12.58 5.74 -5.03
C ALA A 267 -11.54 6.68 -5.66
N GLY A 268 -10.33 6.16 -5.94
CA GLY A 268 -9.28 6.95 -6.57
C GLY A 268 -9.61 7.38 -8.00
N ILE A 269 -10.10 6.46 -8.84
CA ILE A 269 -10.49 6.77 -10.23
C ILE A 269 -11.64 7.77 -10.27
N ALA A 270 -12.64 7.61 -9.40
CA ALA A 270 -13.75 8.57 -9.31
C ALA A 270 -13.23 9.98 -8.97
N ALA A 271 -12.37 10.11 -7.94
CA ALA A 271 -11.80 11.39 -7.55
C ALA A 271 -10.98 12.05 -8.67
N VAL A 272 -10.23 11.27 -9.46
CA VAL A 272 -9.52 11.76 -10.65
C VAL A 272 -10.50 12.28 -11.70
N CYS A 273 -11.56 11.50 -11.98
CA CYS A 273 -12.59 11.90 -12.95
C CYS A 273 -13.41 13.11 -12.49
N ASP A 274 -13.62 13.29 -11.19
CA ASP A 274 -14.33 14.43 -10.64
C ASP A 274 -13.60 15.78 -10.88
N LEU A 275 -12.26 15.76 -10.96
CA LEU A 275 -11.48 16.93 -11.38
C LEU A 275 -11.77 17.32 -12.84
N GLY A 276 -12.01 16.35 -13.70
CA GLY A 276 -12.45 16.56 -15.07
C GLY A 276 -11.33 16.89 -16.06
N ALA A 277 -11.71 16.87 -17.35
CA ALA A 277 -10.81 17.17 -18.44
C ALA A 277 -10.36 18.64 -18.48
N GLU A 278 -11.13 19.56 -17.91
CA GLU A 278 -10.77 20.99 -17.83
C GLU A 278 -9.60 21.21 -16.87
N ALA A 279 -9.44 20.38 -15.84
CA ALA A 279 -8.27 20.38 -14.96
C ALA A 279 -7.00 19.79 -15.64
N GLY A 280 -7.12 19.36 -16.90
CA GLY A 280 -6.02 18.79 -17.69
C GLY A 280 -5.85 17.28 -17.54
N ILE A 281 -6.79 16.57 -16.95
CA ILE A 281 -6.83 15.11 -16.93
C ILE A 281 -7.36 14.62 -18.29
N LEU A 282 -6.64 13.74 -18.95
CA LEU A 282 -7.00 13.22 -20.28
C LEU A 282 -7.68 11.85 -20.18
N ALA A 283 -7.04 10.95 -19.45
CA ALA A 283 -7.52 9.58 -19.34
C ALA A 283 -7.00 8.91 -18.05
N VAL A 284 -7.71 7.85 -17.66
CA VAL A 284 -7.26 6.85 -16.70
C VAL A 284 -7.08 5.53 -17.45
N ASP A 285 -5.96 4.86 -17.20
CA ASP A 285 -5.61 3.56 -17.76
C ASP A 285 -5.11 2.63 -16.65
N ALA A 286 -4.75 1.41 -16.95
CA ALA A 286 -4.17 0.48 -16.00
C ALA A 286 -2.88 -0.17 -16.52
N GLY A 287 -1.98 -0.50 -15.59
CA GLY A 287 -0.80 -1.28 -15.90
C GLY A 287 -1.10 -2.77 -15.85
N ASN A 288 -0.91 -3.47 -16.96
CA ASN A 288 -0.92 -4.93 -16.97
C ASN A 288 0.33 -5.47 -17.68
N TYR A 289 0.56 -6.75 -17.48
CA TYR A 289 1.75 -7.44 -17.98
C TYR A 289 1.36 -8.61 -18.89
N GLY A 290 0.26 -8.42 -19.64
CA GLY A 290 -0.29 -9.42 -20.56
C GLY A 290 -1.20 -10.45 -19.88
N GLY A 291 -1.64 -10.21 -18.66
CA GLY A 291 -2.58 -11.06 -17.93
C GLY A 291 -1.97 -12.37 -17.41
N THR A 292 -0.64 -12.43 -17.28
CA THR A 292 0.08 -13.66 -16.90
C THR A 292 0.93 -13.52 -15.65
N LEU A 293 1.01 -12.32 -15.06
CA LEU A 293 1.82 -12.05 -13.87
C LEU A 293 1.10 -12.48 -12.58
N GLY A 294 -0.20 -12.29 -12.52
CA GLY A 294 -1.00 -12.63 -11.35
C GLY A 294 -2.45 -13.02 -11.68
N PRO A 295 -3.14 -13.69 -10.76
CA PRO A 295 -4.50 -14.19 -11.00
C PRO A 295 -5.60 -13.15 -10.85
N PHE A 296 -5.32 -11.96 -10.30
CA PHE A 296 -6.32 -10.93 -10.08
C PHE A 296 -6.29 -9.91 -11.22
N HIS A 297 -7.44 -9.70 -11.85
CA HIS A 297 -7.60 -8.73 -12.94
C HIS A 297 -8.69 -7.72 -12.57
N PHE A 298 -8.29 -6.49 -12.35
CA PHE A 298 -9.18 -5.39 -12.01
C PHE A 298 -9.53 -4.58 -13.26
N HIS A 299 -10.62 -4.97 -13.95
CA HIS A 299 -11.10 -4.28 -15.14
C HIS A 299 -11.68 -2.91 -14.75
N LEU A 300 -11.17 -1.83 -15.33
CA LEU A 300 -11.50 -0.47 -14.93
C LEU A 300 -12.98 -0.14 -15.12
N HIS A 301 -13.58 -0.56 -16.25
CA HIS A 301 -15.00 -0.36 -16.51
C HIS A 301 -15.88 -1.10 -15.49
N ALA A 302 -15.54 -2.35 -15.15
CA ALA A 302 -16.27 -3.12 -14.13
C ALA A 302 -16.17 -2.48 -12.74
N ILE A 303 -14.97 -2.00 -12.37
CA ILE A 303 -14.75 -1.27 -11.11
C ILE A 303 -15.64 -0.02 -11.05
N MET A 304 -15.77 0.72 -12.15
CA MET A 304 -16.57 1.94 -12.19
C MET A 304 -18.08 1.70 -12.32
N GLY A 305 -18.54 0.42 -12.29
CA GLY A 305 -19.93 0.05 -12.34
C GLY A 305 -20.49 -0.13 -13.75
N GLY A 306 -19.62 -0.22 -14.75
CA GLY A 306 -19.95 -0.71 -16.09
C GLY A 306 -20.27 -2.20 -16.07
N ALA A 307 -21.02 -2.69 -17.05
CA ALA A 307 -21.14 -4.13 -17.28
C ALA A 307 -19.77 -4.71 -17.66
N PRO A 308 -19.44 -5.93 -17.19
CA PRO A 308 -18.21 -6.61 -17.57
C PRO A 308 -18.13 -6.91 -19.05
#